data_7d179c6a9854c3df5854227082a9f1d5
#
_entry.id   7d179c6a9854c3df5854227082a9f1d5
#
_cell.length_a   1.000
_cell.length_b   1.000
_cell.length_c   1.000
_cell.angle_alpha   90.00
_cell.angle_beta   90.00
_cell.angle_gamma   90.00
#
_symmetry.space_group_name_H-M   'P 1'
#
loop_
_entity.id
_entity.type
_entity.pdbx_description
1 polymer ?
#
loop_
_entity_poly.entity_id
_entity_poly.type
_entity_poly.pdbx_seq_one_letter_code
_entity_poly.pdbx_strand_id
1 'polypeptide(L)'
;EIKTSNSKGLDLLNLVMEKQCQLVINWMRVGFIHGVMNTDNMAISGETIDYGPCAFMDQYDPKTVFSSIDKFGRYAFSNQPPITKWNLARFAECLIPLIDKNEDSAIKIATELIDNFQNIYEEKWLNMMRDKLGLFGEDKNDKNLIDGLFDWMEKNKADYTNTFCNLMNINSHEVYKDNDFINWKNKWKKRSELNNSTNEKQTRLMKLNNPTVIPR
;
A
#
# COMPACT_ATOMS: atom_id res chain seq x y z
N GLU A 1 6.71 -13.07 -18.55
CA GLU A 1 7.22 -12.68 -19.90
C GLU A 1 6.94 -11.20 -20.09
N ILE A 2 7.99 -10.38 -20.20
CA ILE A 2 7.88 -8.96 -20.50
C ILE A 2 7.45 -8.88 -21.96
N LYS A 3 6.25 -8.36 -22.24
CA LYS A 3 5.88 -7.97 -23.59
C LYS A 3 6.89 -6.91 -24.01
N THR A 4 7.85 -7.28 -24.85
CA THR A 4 8.86 -6.36 -25.34
C THR A 4 8.18 -5.34 -26.24
N SER A 5 8.15 -4.10 -25.79
CA SER A 5 7.86 -2.95 -26.65
C SER A 5 9.06 -2.73 -27.59
N ASN A 6 8.90 -1.90 -28.60
CA ASN A 6 10.03 -1.50 -29.46
C ASN A 6 11.03 -0.58 -28.71
N SER A 7 10.78 -0.28 -27.43
CA SER A 7 11.57 0.63 -26.61
C SER A 7 12.00 -0.03 -25.29
N LYS A 8 13.28 -0.35 -25.18
CA LYS A 8 13.87 -0.89 -23.94
C LYS A 8 13.79 0.09 -22.77
N GLY A 9 13.84 1.39 -23.03
CA GLY A 9 13.68 2.43 -22.01
C GLY A 9 12.29 2.41 -21.40
N LEU A 10 11.26 2.28 -22.22
CA LEU A 10 9.87 2.18 -21.74
C LEU A 10 9.62 0.87 -20.97
N ASP A 11 10.14 -0.25 -21.48
CA ASP A 11 10.04 -1.55 -20.79
C ASP A 11 10.69 -1.50 -19.40
N LEU A 12 11.87 -0.86 -19.29
CA LEU A 12 12.55 -0.67 -18.01
C LEU A 12 11.72 0.21 -17.06
N LEU A 13 11.20 1.34 -17.54
CA LEU A 13 10.37 2.23 -16.74
C LEU A 13 9.14 1.52 -16.19
N ASN A 14 8.44 0.78 -17.05
CA ASN A 14 7.26 0.00 -16.64
C ASN A 14 7.61 -1.08 -15.61
N LEU A 15 8.70 -1.82 -15.81
CA LEU A 15 9.15 -2.84 -14.87
C LEU A 15 9.49 -2.25 -13.50
N VAL A 16 10.22 -1.14 -13.47
CA VAL A 16 10.58 -0.45 -12.22
C VAL A 16 9.32 0.10 -11.54
N MET A 17 8.39 0.67 -12.28
CA MET A 17 7.11 1.15 -11.75
C MET A 17 6.31 0.04 -11.08
N GLU A 18 6.19 -1.13 -11.74
CA GLU A 18 5.50 -2.30 -11.17
C GLU A 18 6.15 -2.78 -9.87
N LYS A 19 7.49 -2.85 -9.84
CA LYS A 19 8.25 -3.26 -8.65
C LYS A 19 8.11 -2.27 -7.50
N GLN A 20 8.22 -0.97 -7.77
CA GLN A 20 8.08 0.07 -6.77
C GLN A 20 6.65 0.15 -6.23
N CYS A 21 5.65 0.00 -7.10
CA CYS A 21 4.26 -0.09 -6.69
C CYS A 21 4.06 -1.27 -5.71
N GLN A 22 4.57 -2.46 -6.06
CA GLN A 22 4.46 -3.65 -5.20
C GLN A 22 5.21 -3.47 -3.87
N LEU A 23 6.38 -2.84 -3.88
CA LEU A 23 7.15 -2.54 -2.66
C LEU A 23 6.33 -1.67 -1.71
N VAL A 24 5.79 -0.56 -2.20
CA VAL A 24 5.01 0.37 -1.38
C VAL A 24 3.71 -0.27 -0.89
N ILE A 25 3.04 -1.07 -1.69
CA ILE A 25 1.89 -1.87 -1.25
C ILE A 25 2.27 -2.78 -0.06
N ASN A 26 3.44 -3.42 -0.10
CA ASN A 26 3.91 -4.25 1.01
C ASN A 26 4.21 -3.42 2.27
N TRP A 27 4.76 -2.20 2.13
CA TRP A 27 4.95 -1.29 3.26
C TRP A 27 3.60 -0.88 3.87
N MET A 28 2.66 -0.46 3.02
CA MET A 28 1.30 -0.09 3.45
C MET A 28 0.60 -1.27 4.15
N ARG A 29 0.82 -2.49 3.66
CA ARG A 29 0.23 -3.71 4.24
C ARG A 29 0.60 -3.93 5.69
N VAL A 30 1.81 -3.60 6.09
CA VAL A 30 2.34 -3.88 7.44
C VAL A 30 2.51 -2.63 8.31
N GLY A 31 2.07 -1.47 7.84
CA GLY A 31 2.22 -0.22 8.57
C GLY A 31 3.66 0.30 8.61
N PHE A 32 4.52 -0.11 7.67
CA PHE A 32 5.90 0.35 7.58
C PHE A 32 5.98 1.74 6.97
N ILE A 33 6.80 2.60 7.59
CA ILE A 33 7.10 3.95 7.13
C ILE A 33 8.60 4.03 6.92
N HIS A 34 9.03 4.28 5.67
CA HIS A 34 10.44 4.39 5.33
C HIS A 34 11.10 5.64 5.94
N GLY A 35 10.41 6.75 5.91
CA GLY A 35 10.82 8.02 6.52
C GLY A 35 11.73 8.91 5.69
N VAL A 36 12.46 8.41 4.69
CA VAL A 36 13.27 9.20 3.75
C VAL A 36 13.24 8.58 2.37
N MET A 37 12.25 8.94 1.55
CA MET A 37 12.07 8.40 0.21
C MET A 37 12.58 9.37 -0.87
N ASN A 38 13.84 9.81 -0.73
CA ASN A 38 14.54 10.50 -1.80
C ASN A 38 14.77 9.56 -2.99
N THR A 39 15.09 10.10 -4.15
CA THR A 39 15.36 9.31 -5.37
C THR A 39 16.53 8.33 -5.20
N ASP A 40 17.52 8.69 -4.41
CA ASP A 40 18.68 7.85 -4.08
C ASP A 40 18.36 6.68 -3.12
N ASN A 41 17.22 6.76 -2.43
CA ASN A 41 16.72 5.70 -1.54
C ASN A 41 15.67 4.80 -2.19
N MET A 42 15.49 4.90 -3.51
CA MET A 42 14.53 4.09 -4.27
C MET A 42 15.28 3.17 -5.24
N ALA A 43 15.53 1.93 -4.82
CA ALA A 43 16.23 0.95 -5.65
C ALA A 43 15.38 0.49 -6.84
N ILE A 44 15.93 0.50 -8.07
CA ILE A 44 15.24 0.04 -9.27
C ILE A 44 14.85 -1.44 -9.22
N SER A 45 15.48 -2.22 -8.34
CA SER A 45 15.15 -3.63 -8.07
C SER A 45 13.82 -3.78 -7.33
N GLY A 46 13.29 -2.72 -6.71
CA GLY A 46 12.07 -2.77 -5.89
C GLY A 46 12.33 -3.36 -4.49
N GLU A 47 13.52 -3.15 -3.96
CA GLU A 47 13.91 -3.56 -2.62
C GLU A 47 14.02 -2.34 -1.70
N THR A 48 13.70 -2.53 -0.41
CA THR A 48 13.90 -1.49 0.60
C THR A 48 15.40 -1.36 0.89
N ILE A 49 15.91 -0.12 0.78
CA ILE A 49 17.30 0.22 1.12
C ILE A 49 17.31 1.41 2.07
N ASP A 50 18.45 1.68 2.70
CA ASP A 50 18.68 2.82 3.59
C ASP A 50 17.66 2.92 4.74
N TYR A 51 17.72 1.94 5.63
CA TYR A 51 16.86 1.84 6.82
C TYR A 51 17.25 2.86 7.90
N GLY A 52 17.18 4.16 7.59
CA GLY A 52 17.49 5.25 8.50
C GLY A 52 16.39 5.44 9.56
N PRO A 53 15.51 6.44 9.42
CA PRO A 53 14.46 6.73 10.40
C PRO A 53 13.21 5.87 10.22
N CYS A 54 13.32 4.69 9.62
CA CYS A 54 12.17 3.82 9.35
C CYS A 54 11.64 3.18 10.63
N ALA A 55 10.33 2.99 10.68
CA ALA A 55 9.68 2.23 11.73
C ALA A 55 8.30 1.70 11.27
N PHE A 56 7.74 0.82 12.08
CA PHE A 56 6.35 0.36 11.92
C PHE A 56 5.43 1.22 12.78
N MET A 57 4.27 1.55 12.24
CA MET A 57 3.26 2.35 12.90
C MET A 57 2.57 1.52 13.99
N ASP A 58 2.42 2.10 15.19
CA ASP A 58 1.60 1.55 16.28
C ASP A 58 0.15 2.00 16.10
N GLN A 59 -0.21 3.18 16.59
CA GLN A 59 -1.54 3.76 16.39
C GLN A 59 -1.69 4.22 14.94
N TYR A 60 -2.81 3.88 14.34
CA TYR A 60 -3.09 4.31 12.98
C TYR A 60 -3.30 5.82 12.90
N ASP A 61 -2.43 6.46 12.17
CA ASP A 61 -2.54 7.85 11.74
C ASP A 61 -1.90 7.98 10.35
N PRO A 62 -2.67 8.34 9.32
CA PRO A 62 -2.15 8.50 7.97
C PRO A 62 -1.04 9.55 7.86
N LYS A 63 -0.93 10.45 8.83
CA LYS A 63 0.07 11.52 8.89
C LYS A 63 1.30 11.15 9.72
N THR A 64 1.43 9.92 10.20
CA THR A 64 2.58 9.47 10.98
C THR A 64 3.89 9.65 10.21
N VAL A 65 4.86 10.29 10.86
CA VAL A 65 6.21 10.58 10.37
C VAL A 65 7.22 10.15 11.42
N PHE A 66 8.27 9.45 11.02
CA PHE A 66 9.36 9.05 11.94
C PHE A 66 10.65 9.85 11.72
N SER A 67 10.83 10.47 10.55
CA SER A 67 11.99 11.31 10.28
C SER A 67 11.87 12.65 11.01
N SER A 68 12.81 12.94 11.90
CA SER A 68 12.83 14.20 12.67
C SER A 68 13.04 15.44 11.79
N ILE A 69 13.57 15.29 10.59
CA ILE A 69 13.80 16.39 9.63
C ILE A 69 12.61 16.63 8.70
N ASP A 70 11.68 15.68 8.60
CA ASP A 70 10.49 15.80 7.75
C ASP A 70 9.38 16.59 8.47
N LYS A 71 9.54 17.90 8.51
CA LYS A 71 8.60 18.81 9.20
C LYS A 71 7.25 18.95 8.49
N PHE A 72 7.17 18.59 7.21
CA PHE A 72 5.98 18.78 6.38
C PHE A 72 5.24 17.47 6.05
N GLY A 73 5.73 16.34 6.57
CA GLY A 73 5.13 15.04 6.31
C GLY A 73 5.28 14.57 4.87
N ARG A 74 6.35 14.98 4.17
CA ARG A 74 6.62 14.56 2.80
C ARG A 74 6.63 13.03 2.67
N TYR A 75 7.15 12.34 3.70
CA TYR A 75 7.29 10.90 3.78
C TYR A 75 6.36 10.28 4.83
N ALA A 76 5.25 10.95 5.16
CA ALA A 76 4.22 10.38 6.02
C ALA A 76 3.66 9.08 5.43
N PHE A 77 3.07 8.24 6.28
CA PHE A 77 2.50 6.96 5.86
C PHE A 77 1.63 7.05 4.60
N SER A 78 0.65 7.95 4.58
CA SER A 78 -0.24 8.12 3.43
C SER A 78 0.43 8.76 2.21
N ASN A 79 1.58 9.42 2.40
CA ASN A 79 2.31 10.08 1.32
C ASN A 79 3.32 9.16 0.61
N GLN A 80 3.53 7.94 1.09
CA GLN A 80 4.46 6.99 0.46
C GLN A 80 4.10 6.68 -1.01
N PRO A 81 2.82 6.40 -1.38
CA PRO A 81 2.47 6.21 -2.77
C PRO A 81 2.66 7.46 -3.66
N PRO A 82 2.18 8.67 -3.29
CA PRO A 82 2.43 9.87 -4.07
C PRO A 82 3.91 10.19 -4.29
N ILE A 83 4.75 10.04 -3.25
CA ILE A 83 6.19 10.31 -3.41
C ILE A 83 6.87 9.25 -4.27
N THR A 84 6.39 8.01 -4.26
CA THR A 84 6.84 6.97 -5.18
C THR A 84 6.54 7.36 -6.63
N LYS A 85 5.32 7.81 -6.93
CA LYS A 85 4.96 8.34 -8.26
C LYS A 85 5.89 9.48 -8.68
N TRP A 86 6.19 10.41 -7.75
CA TRP A 86 7.11 11.51 -8.02
C TRP A 86 8.53 11.02 -8.34
N ASN A 87 9.07 10.06 -7.57
CA ASN A 87 10.38 9.47 -7.82
C ASN A 87 10.44 8.75 -9.18
N LEU A 88 9.37 8.03 -9.53
CA LEU A 88 9.25 7.38 -10.85
C LEU A 88 9.24 8.40 -11.99
N ALA A 89 8.61 9.57 -11.81
CA ALA A 89 8.67 10.64 -12.79
C ALA A 89 10.12 11.17 -12.96
N ARG A 90 10.89 11.34 -11.86
CA ARG A 90 12.32 11.70 -11.95
C ARG A 90 13.14 10.64 -12.66
N PHE A 91 12.84 9.36 -12.43
CA PHE A 91 13.49 8.26 -13.16
C PHE A 91 13.12 8.26 -14.63
N ALA A 92 11.84 8.50 -14.98
CA ALA A 92 11.37 8.59 -16.35
C ALA A 92 12.12 9.68 -17.15
N GLU A 93 12.40 10.84 -16.55
CA GLU A 93 13.17 11.92 -17.17
C GLU A 93 14.56 11.46 -17.62
N CYS A 94 15.21 10.59 -16.82
CA CYS A 94 16.52 10.02 -17.19
C CYS A 94 16.43 9.05 -18.37
N LEU A 95 15.25 8.48 -18.63
CA LEU A 95 15.04 7.48 -19.68
C LEU A 95 14.51 8.06 -20.99
N ILE A 96 14.15 9.34 -21.05
CA ILE A 96 13.59 10.01 -22.23
C ILE A 96 14.40 9.69 -23.52
N PRO A 97 15.76 9.83 -23.54
CA PRO A 97 16.55 9.54 -24.73
C PRO A 97 16.55 8.06 -25.18
N LEU A 98 16.10 7.16 -24.28
CA LEU A 98 16.04 5.70 -24.52
C LEU A 98 14.62 5.22 -24.87
N ILE A 99 13.61 6.08 -24.70
CA ILE A 99 12.20 5.76 -24.99
C ILE A 99 11.89 5.98 -26.47
N ASP A 100 12.19 7.16 -26.99
CA ASP A 100 11.98 7.50 -28.40
C ASP A 100 13.08 8.47 -28.90
N LYS A 101 13.36 8.47 -30.19
CA LYS A 101 14.27 9.43 -30.82
C LYS A 101 13.67 10.85 -30.87
N ASN A 102 12.35 10.94 -30.96
CA ASN A 102 11.63 12.20 -30.86
C ASN A 102 11.32 12.47 -29.37
N GLU A 103 11.90 13.53 -28.81
CA GLU A 103 11.80 13.90 -27.39
C GLU A 103 10.36 14.15 -26.96
N ASP A 104 9.57 14.89 -27.76
CA ASP A 104 8.17 15.19 -27.44
C ASP A 104 7.31 13.90 -27.38
N SER A 105 7.57 12.96 -28.31
CA SER A 105 6.94 11.65 -28.31
C SER A 105 7.33 10.85 -27.06
N ALA A 106 8.62 10.83 -26.70
CA ALA A 106 9.13 10.14 -25.52
C ALA A 106 8.53 10.69 -24.23
N ILE A 107 8.45 12.00 -24.07
CA ILE A 107 7.84 12.69 -22.92
C ILE A 107 6.36 12.28 -22.82
N LYS A 108 5.62 12.34 -23.91
CA LYS A 108 4.19 11.97 -23.91
C LYS A 108 3.99 10.53 -23.46
N ILE A 109 4.73 9.58 -24.04
CA ILE A 109 4.63 8.14 -23.70
C ILE A 109 4.99 7.90 -22.24
N ALA A 110 6.07 8.51 -21.74
CA ALA A 110 6.49 8.37 -20.35
C ALA A 110 5.45 8.96 -19.38
N THR A 111 4.88 10.12 -19.72
CA THR A 111 3.84 10.77 -18.90
C THR A 111 2.59 9.90 -18.81
N GLU A 112 2.11 9.35 -19.93
CA GLU A 112 0.94 8.45 -19.95
C GLU A 112 1.17 7.22 -19.07
N LEU A 113 2.38 6.64 -19.09
CA LEU A 113 2.73 5.52 -18.24
C LEU A 113 2.73 5.90 -16.74
N ILE A 114 3.38 7.01 -16.38
CA ILE A 114 3.44 7.49 -14.98
C ILE A 114 2.06 7.88 -14.46
N ASP A 115 1.21 8.46 -15.29
CA ASP A 115 -0.15 8.83 -14.88
C ASP A 115 -1.02 7.60 -14.56
N ASN A 116 -0.74 6.47 -15.23
CA ASN A 116 -1.42 5.21 -14.92
C ASN A 116 -0.98 4.57 -13.58
N PHE A 117 0.09 5.05 -12.95
CA PHE A 117 0.54 4.55 -11.64
C PHE A 117 -0.58 4.55 -10.58
N GLN A 118 -1.41 5.60 -10.55
CA GLN A 118 -2.48 5.72 -9.57
C GLN A 118 -3.50 4.57 -9.70
N ASN A 119 -3.91 4.25 -10.93
CA ASN A 119 -4.86 3.16 -11.18
C ASN A 119 -4.28 1.81 -10.77
N ILE A 120 -3.02 1.55 -11.13
CA ILE A 120 -2.31 0.31 -10.76
C ILE A 120 -2.19 0.20 -9.24
N TYR A 121 -1.83 1.30 -8.58
CA TYR A 121 -1.71 1.34 -7.12
C TYR A 121 -3.06 1.06 -6.43
N GLU A 122 -4.13 1.74 -6.84
CA GLU A 122 -5.46 1.59 -6.24
C GLU A 122 -5.99 0.17 -6.38
N GLU A 123 -5.84 -0.45 -7.54
CA GLU A 123 -6.22 -1.85 -7.77
C GLU A 123 -5.43 -2.80 -6.86
N LYS A 124 -4.11 -2.68 -6.84
CA LYS A 124 -3.24 -3.52 -6.01
C LYS A 124 -3.51 -3.30 -4.51
N TRP A 125 -3.71 -2.04 -4.10
CA TRP A 125 -4.02 -1.69 -2.71
C TRP A 125 -5.36 -2.31 -2.28
N LEU A 126 -6.39 -2.20 -3.10
CA LEU A 126 -7.70 -2.77 -2.81
C LEU A 126 -7.63 -4.30 -2.69
N ASN A 127 -6.89 -4.96 -3.57
CA ASN A 127 -6.68 -6.41 -3.52
C ASN A 127 -5.91 -6.81 -2.25
N MET A 128 -4.84 -6.09 -1.91
CA MET A 128 -4.08 -6.32 -0.68
C MET A 128 -4.97 -6.14 0.57
N MET A 129 -5.85 -5.15 0.58
CA MET A 129 -6.75 -4.93 1.71
C MET A 129 -7.85 -6.00 1.80
N ARG A 130 -8.36 -6.49 0.67
CA ARG A 130 -9.24 -7.67 0.65
C ARG A 130 -8.56 -8.88 1.29
N ASP A 131 -7.32 -9.14 0.94
CA ASP A 131 -6.54 -10.24 1.51
C ASP A 131 -6.33 -10.08 3.03
N LYS A 132 -6.01 -8.85 3.50
CA LYS A 132 -5.88 -8.55 4.93
C LYS A 132 -7.18 -8.79 5.69
N LEU A 133 -8.32 -8.53 5.07
CA LEU A 133 -9.65 -8.72 5.65
C LEU A 133 -10.23 -10.12 5.39
N GLY A 134 -9.50 -10.99 4.67
CA GLY A 134 -9.96 -12.34 4.34
C GLY A 134 -11.18 -12.34 3.40
N LEU A 135 -11.27 -11.37 2.50
CA LEU A 135 -12.37 -11.23 1.55
C LEU A 135 -11.97 -11.87 0.21
N PHE A 136 -12.79 -12.79 -0.27
CA PHE A 136 -12.60 -13.42 -1.57
C PHE A 136 -13.54 -12.79 -2.60
N GLY A 137 -13.05 -12.68 -3.85
CA GLY A 137 -13.78 -12.01 -4.91
C GLY A 137 -13.89 -10.50 -4.68
N GLU A 138 -14.59 -9.84 -5.58
CA GLU A 138 -14.73 -8.40 -5.60
C GLU A 138 -16.18 -7.98 -5.30
N ASP A 139 -16.32 -6.89 -4.53
CA ASP A 139 -17.60 -6.21 -4.33
C ASP A 139 -17.36 -4.69 -4.43
N LYS A 140 -18.31 -3.99 -5.05
CA LYS A 140 -18.24 -2.54 -5.26
C LYS A 140 -18.18 -1.73 -3.96
N ASN A 141 -18.62 -2.32 -2.84
CA ASN A 141 -18.59 -1.67 -1.53
C ASN A 141 -17.34 -2.00 -0.73
N ASP A 142 -16.41 -2.81 -1.25
CA ASP A 142 -15.19 -3.18 -0.52
C ASP A 142 -14.39 -1.95 -0.11
N LYS A 143 -14.25 -0.96 -1.01
CA LYS A 143 -13.57 0.29 -0.69
C LYS A 143 -14.21 1.01 0.49
N ASN A 144 -15.53 1.18 0.50
CA ASN A 144 -16.24 1.84 1.58
C ASN A 144 -16.11 1.07 2.92
N LEU A 145 -16.08 -0.26 2.86
CA LEU A 145 -15.86 -1.09 4.05
C LEU A 145 -14.45 -0.86 4.62
N ILE A 146 -13.44 -0.81 3.77
CA ILE A 146 -12.04 -0.57 4.15
C ILE A 146 -11.87 0.85 4.71
N ASP A 147 -12.37 1.86 4.00
CA ASP A 147 -12.30 3.27 4.41
C ASP A 147 -12.95 3.43 5.80
N GLY A 148 -14.12 2.83 6.03
CA GLY A 148 -14.79 2.86 7.34
C GLY A 148 -14.01 2.21 8.48
N LEU A 149 -13.14 1.22 8.20
CA LEU A 149 -12.22 0.68 9.19
C LEU A 149 -11.12 1.69 9.53
N PHE A 150 -10.53 2.30 8.52
CA PHE A 150 -9.47 3.29 8.72
C PHE A 150 -9.97 4.55 9.43
N ASP A 151 -11.16 5.05 9.08
CA ASP A 151 -11.81 6.17 9.79
C ASP A 151 -12.00 5.86 11.27
N TRP A 152 -12.48 4.63 11.57
CA TRP A 152 -12.64 4.19 12.95
C TRP A 152 -11.29 4.08 13.67
N MET A 153 -10.27 3.51 13.03
CA MET A 153 -8.93 3.37 13.60
C MET A 153 -8.32 4.73 13.93
N GLU A 154 -8.39 5.71 13.02
CA GLU A 154 -7.86 7.06 13.21
C GLU A 154 -8.57 7.76 14.37
N LYS A 155 -9.91 7.74 14.37
CA LYS A 155 -10.75 8.35 15.42
C LYS A 155 -10.43 7.80 16.82
N ASN A 156 -10.21 6.48 16.94
CA ASN A 156 -10.01 5.79 18.21
C ASN A 156 -8.54 5.54 18.54
N LYS A 157 -7.60 6.02 17.72
CA LYS A 157 -6.15 5.79 17.86
C LYS A 157 -5.84 4.29 18.00
N ALA A 158 -6.56 3.46 17.25
CA ALA A 158 -6.41 2.03 17.34
C ALA A 158 -5.07 1.59 16.72
N ASP A 159 -4.44 0.59 17.34
CA ASP A 159 -3.19 0.02 16.84
C ASP A 159 -3.40 -0.65 15.49
N TYR A 160 -2.54 -0.32 14.50
CA TYR A 160 -2.67 -0.82 13.14
C TYR A 160 -2.60 -2.35 13.07
N THR A 161 -1.55 -2.93 13.61
CA THR A 161 -1.33 -4.38 13.59
C THR A 161 -2.36 -5.13 14.42
N ASN A 162 -2.60 -4.66 15.65
CA ASN A 162 -3.52 -5.31 16.59
C ASN A 162 -4.98 -5.28 16.12
N THR A 163 -5.39 -4.29 15.33
CA THR A 163 -6.75 -4.25 14.78
C THR A 163 -7.00 -5.45 13.85
N PHE A 164 -6.08 -5.76 12.95
CA PHE A 164 -6.20 -6.94 12.10
C PHE A 164 -6.04 -8.25 12.88
N CYS A 165 -5.19 -8.27 13.91
CA CYS A 165 -5.07 -9.42 14.82
C CYS A 165 -6.37 -9.69 15.57
N ASN A 166 -7.10 -8.65 15.99
CA ASN A 166 -8.41 -8.79 16.62
C ASN A 166 -9.45 -9.45 15.69
N LEU A 167 -9.44 -9.12 14.41
CA LEU A 167 -10.33 -9.76 13.43
C LEU A 167 -10.08 -11.27 13.29
N MET A 168 -8.84 -11.71 13.55
CA MET A 168 -8.45 -13.11 13.59
C MET A 168 -8.65 -13.77 14.98
N ASN A 169 -9.24 -13.06 15.95
CA ASN A 169 -9.40 -13.47 17.35
C ASN A 169 -8.07 -13.81 18.06
N ILE A 170 -6.96 -13.20 17.65
CA ILE A 170 -5.64 -13.40 18.26
C ILE A 170 -5.48 -12.56 19.53
N ASN A 171 -6.09 -11.39 19.58
CA ASN A 171 -6.07 -10.51 20.73
C ASN A 171 -7.45 -9.92 21.02
N SER A 172 -7.60 -9.37 22.23
CA SER A 172 -8.77 -8.59 22.64
C SER A 172 -8.30 -7.37 23.43
N HIS A 173 -8.89 -6.22 23.18
CA HIS A 173 -8.65 -4.99 23.93
C HIS A 173 -9.96 -4.22 24.05
N GLU A 174 -10.08 -3.37 25.08
CA GLU A 174 -11.31 -2.61 25.34
C GLU A 174 -11.76 -1.75 24.17
N VAL A 175 -10.81 -1.19 23.38
CA VAL A 175 -11.12 -0.37 22.20
C VAL A 175 -11.99 -1.11 21.18
N TYR A 176 -11.88 -2.44 21.08
CA TYR A 176 -12.67 -3.26 20.13
C TYR A 176 -14.08 -3.60 20.64
N LYS A 177 -14.45 -3.14 21.85
CA LYS A 177 -15.82 -3.19 22.37
C LYS A 177 -16.65 -1.97 22.00
N ASP A 178 -16.04 -0.99 21.31
CA ASP A 178 -16.71 0.19 20.80
C ASP A 178 -17.84 -0.18 19.84
N ASN A 179 -18.99 0.50 19.97
CA ASN A 179 -20.17 0.21 19.17
C ASN A 179 -19.96 0.45 17.66
N ASP A 180 -19.19 1.47 17.29
CA ASP A 180 -18.88 1.77 15.88
C ASP A 180 -18.06 0.62 15.28
N PHE A 181 -17.08 0.08 16.04
CA PHE A 181 -16.31 -1.09 15.61
C PHE A 181 -17.17 -2.35 15.49
N ILE A 182 -18.05 -2.60 16.46
CA ILE A 182 -18.96 -3.75 16.40
C ILE A 182 -19.88 -3.65 15.18
N ASN A 183 -20.43 -2.48 14.91
CA ASN A 183 -21.26 -2.23 13.74
C ASN A 183 -20.50 -2.44 12.43
N TRP A 184 -19.26 -1.92 12.35
CA TRP A 184 -18.38 -2.16 11.22
C TRP A 184 -18.06 -3.67 11.06
N LYS A 185 -17.70 -4.34 12.14
CA LYS A 185 -17.39 -5.79 12.15
C LYS A 185 -18.58 -6.64 11.67
N ASN A 186 -19.79 -6.23 11.97
CA ASN A 186 -21.01 -6.90 11.47
C ASN A 186 -21.16 -6.72 9.94
N LYS A 187 -20.84 -5.55 9.38
CA LYS A 187 -20.80 -5.33 7.92
C LYS A 187 -19.73 -6.19 7.27
N TRP A 188 -18.53 -6.23 7.85
CA TRP A 188 -17.44 -7.09 7.39
C TRP A 188 -17.82 -8.58 7.38
N LYS A 189 -18.45 -9.09 8.44
CA LYS A 189 -18.95 -10.47 8.50
C LYS A 189 -19.95 -10.75 7.38
N LYS A 190 -20.94 -9.88 7.18
CA LYS A 190 -21.91 -10.02 6.07
C LYS A 190 -21.22 -10.06 4.70
N ARG A 191 -20.19 -9.22 4.49
CA ARG A 191 -19.42 -9.24 3.25
C ARG A 191 -18.64 -10.56 3.11
N SER A 192 -18.04 -11.06 4.19
CA SER A 192 -17.30 -12.32 4.16
C SER A 192 -18.18 -13.56 3.91
N GLU A 193 -19.45 -13.52 4.29
CA GLU A 193 -20.42 -14.59 3.97
C GLU A 193 -20.67 -14.75 2.47
N LEU A 194 -20.44 -13.71 1.66
CA LEU A 194 -20.53 -13.77 0.20
C LEU A 194 -19.36 -14.50 -0.46
N ASN A 195 -18.34 -14.85 0.30
CA ASN A 195 -17.07 -15.34 -0.24
C ASN A 195 -17.10 -16.77 -0.81
N ASN A 196 -18.16 -17.55 -0.64
CA ASN A 196 -18.18 -18.98 -0.97
C ASN A 196 -16.94 -19.74 -0.44
N SER A 197 -16.42 -19.33 0.72
CA SER A 197 -15.19 -19.83 1.33
C SER A 197 -15.44 -20.31 2.75
N THR A 198 -14.63 -21.26 3.21
CA THR A 198 -14.69 -21.73 4.60
C THR A 198 -13.97 -20.74 5.52
N ASN A 199 -14.39 -20.69 6.80
CA ASN A 199 -13.71 -19.90 7.83
C ASN A 199 -12.21 -20.22 7.93
N GLU A 200 -11.82 -21.46 7.67
CA GLU A 200 -10.42 -21.89 7.67
C GLU A 200 -9.62 -21.22 6.56
N LYS A 201 -10.15 -21.21 5.32
CA LYS A 201 -9.50 -20.52 4.19
C LYS A 201 -9.40 -19.01 4.43
N GLN A 202 -10.46 -18.40 4.96
CA GLN A 202 -10.47 -16.98 5.32
C GLN A 202 -9.38 -16.68 6.36
N THR A 203 -9.34 -17.42 7.47
CA THR A 203 -8.34 -17.22 8.52
C THR A 203 -6.92 -17.45 7.99
N ARG A 204 -6.71 -18.42 7.11
CA ARG A 204 -5.40 -18.67 6.49
C ARG A 204 -4.96 -17.49 5.63
N LEU A 205 -5.84 -16.95 4.80
CA LEU A 205 -5.55 -15.78 3.96
C LEU A 205 -5.18 -14.57 4.83
N MET A 206 -5.95 -14.30 5.87
CA MET A 206 -5.68 -13.22 6.81
C MET A 206 -4.32 -13.38 7.50
N LYS A 207 -3.98 -14.59 7.98
CA LYS A 207 -2.69 -14.88 8.63
C LYS A 207 -1.50 -14.67 7.71
N LEU A 208 -1.63 -14.93 6.41
CA LEU A 208 -0.57 -14.69 5.43
C LEU A 208 -0.33 -13.19 5.18
N ASN A 209 -1.35 -12.36 5.37
CA ASN A 209 -1.31 -10.94 5.05
C ASN A 209 -1.21 -10.01 6.27
N ASN A 210 -1.39 -10.54 7.48
CA ASN A 210 -1.31 -9.78 8.72
C ASN A 210 -0.22 -10.33 9.63
N PRO A 211 0.88 -9.60 9.85
CA PRO A 211 1.87 -9.99 10.84
C PRO A 211 1.26 -9.92 12.25
N THR A 212 1.65 -10.84 13.12
CA THR A 212 1.26 -10.83 14.54
C THR A 212 2.35 -10.27 15.44
N VAL A 213 3.55 -10.13 14.90
CA VAL A 213 4.73 -9.53 15.55
C VAL A 213 5.40 -8.62 14.53
N ILE A 214 5.68 -7.39 14.93
CA ILE A 214 6.47 -6.44 14.17
C ILE A 214 7.73 -6.04 14.95
N PRO A 215 8.89 -5.80 14.29
CA PRO A 215 10.06 -5.25 14.96
C PRO A 215 9.77 -3.86 15.54
N ARG A 216 10.31 -3.58 16.70
CA ARG A 216 10.28 -2.26 17.35
C ARG A 216 11.69 -1.73 17.51
#